data_c2928b3a61917ef41919b38d31af4935
#
_entry.id   c2928b3a61917ef41919b38d31af4935
#
_cell.length_a   1.000
_cell.length_b   1.000
_cell.length_c   1.000
_cell.angle_alpha   90.00
_cell.angle_beta   90.00
_cell.angle_gamma   90.00
#
_symmetry.space_group_name_H-M   'P 1'
#
loop_
_entity.id
_entity.type
_entity.pdbx_description
1 polymer ?
#
loop_
_entity_poly.entity_id
_entity_poly.type
_entity_poly.pdbx_seq_one_letter_code
_entity_poly.pdbx_strand_id
1 'polypeptide(L)'
;MPNAYGAPEISVKEVAAKQQAGKDFVWLDVREPHEIEAARIADDAIAYVPLSVLAEQRIAALPVAAQAKDAAIVVFSHHGVRSAQVVAWLRQQGWTQAVSMAGGIDAWAREVDARVGSY
;
A
#
# COMPACT_ATOMS: atom_id res chain seq x y z
N MET A 1 7.12 -14.82 -7.07
CA MET A 1 6.07 -14.98 -8.11
C MET A 1 5.44 -13.63 -8.40
N PRO A 2 5.31 -13.24 -9.67
CA PRO A 2 4.56 -12.05 -10.00
C PRO A 2 3.09 -12.24 -9.63
N ASN A 3 2.43 -11.15 -9.26
CA ASN A 3 1.01 -11.17 -8.96
C ASN A 3 0.19 -11.27 -10.26
N ALA A 4 -1.12 -11.57 -10.09
CA ALA A 4 -2.02 -11.76 -11.23
C ALA A 4 -2.21 -10.51 -12.08
N TYR A 5 -1.88 -9.33 -11.55
CA TYR A 5 -2.07 -8.05 -12.23
C TYR A 5 -0.81 -7.55 -12.92
N GLY A 6 0.32 -8.24 -12.74
CA GLY A 6 1.60 -7.80 -13.28
C GLY A 6 2.13 -6.51 -12.65
N ALA A 7 1.65 -6.17 -11.47
CA ALA A 7 2.06 -4.94 -10.79
C ALA A 7 3.46 -5.09 -10.19
N PRO A 8 4.33 -4.07 -10.31
CA PRO A 8 5.61 -4.08 -9.63
C PRO A 8 5.44 -4.16 -8.12
N GLU A 9 6.32 -4.93 -7.47
CA GLU A 9 6.28 -5.17 -6.04
C GLU A 9 7.56 -4.75 -5.33
N ILE A 10 7.42 -4.43 -4.06
CA ILE A 10 8.52 -4.16 -3.14
C ILE A 10 8.33 -5.06 -1.91
N SER A 11 9.40 -5.59 -1.34
CA SER A 11 9.28 -6.45 -0.16
C SER A 11 8.98 -5.65 1.11
N VAL A 12 8.39 -6.32 2.11
CA VAL A 12 8.13 -5.67 3.40
C VAL A 12 9.43 -5.19 4.06
N LYS A 13 10.53 -5.93 3.89
CA LYS A 13 11.82 -5.54 4.45
C LYS A 13 12.37 -4.29 3.78
N GLU A 14 12.20 -4.16 2.47
CA GLU A 14 12.60 -2.95 1.75
C GLU A 14 11.76 -1.74 2.16
N VAL A 15 10.44 -1.94 2.38
CA VAL A 15 9.58 -0.86 2.87
C VAL A 15 10.01 -0.43 4.27
N ALA A 16 10.30 -1.40 5.15
CA ALA A 16 10.78 -1.11 6.50
C ALA A 16 12.09 -0.33 6.47
N ALA A 17 12.99 -0.66 5.56
CA ALA A 17 14.26 0.06 5.39
C ALA A 17 14.01 1.51 4.95
N LYS A 18 13.07 1.73 4.03
CA LYS A 18 12.68 3.08 3.59
C LYS A 18 12.08 3.88 4.74
N GLN A 19 11.21 3.25 5.54
CA GLN A 19 10.59 3.88 6.71
C GLN A 19 11.66 4.33 7.71
N GLN A 20 12.59 3.45 8.05
CA GLN A 20 13.66 3.72 9.01
C GLN A 20 14.64 4.77 8.49
N ALA A 21 14.90 4.81 7.19
CA ALA A 21 15.78 5.78 6.58
C ALA A 21 15.14 7.16 6.39
N GLY A 22 13.86 7.30 6.72
CA GLY A 22 13.14 8.56 6.53
C GLY A 22 12.94 8.95 5.07
N LYS A 23 12.88 7.96 4.18
CA LYS A 23 12.68 8.21 2.75
C LYS A 23 11.28 8.74 2.49
N ASP A 24 11.17 9.69 1.57
CA ASP A 24 9.88 10.24 1.17
C ASP A 24 9.15 9.28 0.26
N PHE A 25 8.01 8.79 0.72
CA PHE A 25 7.06 8.03 -0.11
C PHE A 25 5.68 8.14 0.51
N VAL A 26 4.66 8.00 -0.32
CA VAL A 26 3.28 7.93 0.16
C VAL A 26 2.97 6.47 0.44
N TRP A 27 2.51 6.17 1.64
CA TRP A 27 2.20 4.80 2.06
C TRP A 27 0.68 4.67 2.17
N LEU A 28 0.07 3.91 1.24
CA LEU A 28 -1.38 3.75 1.16
C LEU A 28 -1.82 2.40 1.68
N ASP A 29 -2.77 2.42 2.62
CA ASP A 29 -3.48 1.23 3.06
C ASP A 29 -4.84 1.23 2.37
N VAL A 30 -5.09 0.24 1.50
CA VAL A 30 -6.33 0.16 0.73
C VAL A 30 -7.32 -0.86 1.31
N ARG A 31 -7.09 -1.29 2.55
CA ARG A 31 -8.01 -2.18 3.26
C ARG A 31 -9.25 -1.42 3.71
N GLU A 32 -10.31 -2.18 4.00
CA GLU A 32 -11.55 -1.60 4.52
C GLU A 32 -11.42 -1.28 6.03
N PRO A 33 -12.23 -0.36 6.57
CA PRO A 33 -12.08 0.08 7.96
C PRO A 33 -12.12 -1.04 9.00
N HIS A 34 -12.96 -2.07 8.82
CA HIS A 34 -13.04 -3.18 9.76
C HIS A 34 -11.73 -3.99 9.82
N GLU A 35 -10.99 -4.05 8.72
CA GLU A 35 -9.70 -4.72 8.69
C GLU A 35 -8.63 -3.93 9.44
N ILE A 36 -8.67 -2.61 9.32
CA ILE A 36 -7.74 -1.70 10.01
C ILE A 36 -7.93 -1.82 11.52
N GLU A 37 -9.17 -1.97 11.98
CA GLU A 37 -9.46 -2.20 13.40
C GLU A 37 -8.89 -3.54 13.89
N ALA A 38 -8.87 -4.55 13.03
CA ALA A 38 -8.39 -5.88 13.41
C ALA A 38 -6.86 -5.92 13.54
N ALA A 39 -6.14 -5.27 12.66
CA ALA A 39 -4.67 -5.21 12.67
C ALA A 39 -4.21 -4.01 11.86
N ARG A 40 -3.22 -3.27 12.34
CA ARG A 40 -2.70 -2.12 11.59
C ARG A 40 -1.24 -1.85 11.96
N ILE A 41 -0.54 -1.23 11.01
CA ILE A 41 0.81 -0.76 11.22
C ILE A 41 0.72 0.61 11.92
N ALA A 42 1.46 0.77 13.03
CA ALA A 42 1.44 2.00 13.80
C ALA A 42 2.40 3.03 13.20
N ASP A 43 1.96 3.70 12.15
CA ASP A 43 2.72 4.75 11.48
C ASP A 43 1.74 5.85 11.04
N ASP A 44 1.91 7.05 11.57
CA ASP A 44 1.01 8.18 11.30
C ASP A 44 1.09 8.66 9.85
N ALA A 45 2.14 8.30 9.12
CA ALA A 45 2.30 8.68 7.72
C ALA A 45 1.40 7.86 6.78
N ILE A 46 0.85 6.73 7.25
CA ILE A 46 -0.01 5.90 6.42
C ILE A 46 -1.33 6.62 6.13
N ALA A 47 -1.67 6.71 4.84
CA ALA A 47 -2.96 7.23 4.39
C ALA A 47 -3.92 6.05 4.18
N TYR A 48 -5.10 6.13 4.76
CA TYR A 48 -6.11 5.08 4.65
C TYR A 48 -7.10 5.45 3.56
N VAL A 49 -7.03 4.76 2.42
CA VAL A 49 -7.93 4.98 1.29
C VAL A 49 -8.50 3.63 0.86
N PRO A 50 -9.62 3.19 1.45
CA PRO A 50 -10.18 1.87 1.14
C PRO A 50 -10.43 1.67 -0.35
N LEU A 51 -10.27 0.45 -0.83
CA LEU A 51 -10.50 0.12 -2.22
C LEU A 51 -11.90 0.52 -2.67
N SER A 52 -12.92 0.38 -1.80
CA SER A 52 -14.29 0.80 -2.10
C SER A 52 -14.37 2.30 -2.41
N VAL A 53 -13.62 3.12 -1.69
CA VAL A 53 -13.57 4.56 -1.92
C VAL A 53 -12.83 4.88 -3.22
N LEU A 54 -11.73 4.20 -3.48
CA LEU A 54 -11.00 4.34 -4.76
C LEU A 54 -11.87 3.95 -5.95
N ALA A 55 -12.65 2.89 -5.83
CA ALA A 55 -13.55 2.43 -6.89
C ALA A 55 -14.60 3.47 -7.23
N GLU A 56 -15.09 4.20 -6.21
CA GLU A 56 -16.12 5.22 -6.37
C GLU A 56 -15.55 6.57 -6.79
N GLN A 57 -14.52 7.04 -6.11
CA GLN A 57 -13.97 8.39 -6.30
C GLN A 57 -12.75 8.44 -7.22
N ARG A 58 -12.17 7.30 -7.53
CA ARG A 58 -11.00 7.17 -8.41
C ARG A 58 -9.83 8.03 -7.92
N ILE A 59 -9.14 8.70 -8.83
CA ILE A 59 -7.96 9.51 -8.50
C ILE A 59 -8.26 10.59 -7.47
N ALA A 60 -9.49 11.09 -7.41
CA ALA A 60 -9.88 12.10 -6.43
C ALA A 60 -9.74 11.61 -4.98
N ALA A 61 -9.73 10.29 -4.75
CA ALA A 61 -9.58 9.72 -3.41
C ALA A 61 -8.13 9.75 -2.91
N LEU A 62 -7.16 9.97 -3.80
CA LEU A 62 -5.75 9.97 -3.39
C LEU A 62 -5.44 11.19 -2.51
N PRO A 63 -4.60 11.02 -1.47
CA PRO A 63 -4.17 12.16 -0.67
C PRO A 63 -3.38 13.16 -1.52
N VAL A 64 -3.31 14.39 -1.06
CA VAL A 64 -2.65 15.48 -1.81
C VAL A 64 -1.21 15.09 -2.19
N ALA A 65 -0.47 14.47 -1.28
CA ALA A 65 0.91 14.06 -1.53
C ALA A 65 1.04 13.04 -2.65
N ALA A 66 -0.02 12.33 -3.01
CA ALA A 66 -0.04 11.32 -4.07
C ALA A 66 -0.66 11.82 -5.37
N GLN A 67 -1.07 13.08 -5.46
CA GLN A 67 -1.72 13.61 -6.67
C GLN A 67 -0.73 13.81 -7.83
N ALA A 68 0.54 14.06 -7.56
CA ALA A 68 1.55 14.17 -8.60
C ALA A 68 1.86 12.79 -9.18
N LYS A 69 1.88 12.67 -10.50
CA LYS A 69 2.07 11.37 -11.17
C LYS A 69 3.47 10.78 -10.99
N ASP A 70 4.44 11.56 -10.56
CA ASP A 70 5.79 11.10 -10.25
C ASP A 70 5.97 10.75 -8.75
N ALA A 71 4.91 10.83 -7.95
CA ALA A 71 4.98 10.51 -6.53
C ALA A 71 5.37 9.04 -6.33
N ALA A 72 6.30 8.81 -5.39
CA ALA A 72 6.63 7.45 -4.97
C ALA A 72 5.52 6.96 -4.06
N ILE A 73 4.81 5.91 -4.46
CA ILE A 73 3.66 5.38 -3.73
C ILE A 73 3.88 3.90 -3.45
N VAL A 74 3.79 3.51 -2.18
CA VAL A 74 3.75 2.11 -1.76
C VAL A 74 2.33 1.81 -1.31
N VAL A 75 1.70 0.82 -1.92
CA VAL A 75 0.31 0.43 -1.61
C VAL A 75 0.32 -0.94 -0.94
N PHE A 76 -0.46 -1.11 0.12
CA PHE A 76 -0.59 -2.42 0.74
C PHE A 76 -2.04 -2.75 1.08
N SER A 77 -2.28 -4.07 1.20
CA SER A 77 -3.55 -4.64 1.59
C SER A 77 -3.29 -5.80 2.55
N HIS A 78 -4.22 -6.75 2.68
CA HIS A 78 -4.05 -7.89 3.60
C HIS A 78 -2.91 -8.82 3.16
N HIS A 79 -3.02 -9.35 1.93
CA HIS A 79 -2.04 -10.29 1.36
C HIS A 79 -1.36 -9.78 0.09
N GLY A 80 -1.62 -8.57 -0.33
CA GLY A 80 -1.01 -7.98 -1.51
C GLY A 80 -1.83 -8.11 -2.80
N VAL A 81 -3.01 -8.70 -2.76
CA VAL A 81 -3.85 -8.87 -3.95
C VAL A 81 -4.54 -7.57 -4.36
N ARG A 82 -5.26 -6.95 -3.42
CA ARG A 82 -5.96 -5.68 -3.70
C ARG A 82 -4.96 -4.56 -4.00
N SER A 83 -3.83 -4.52 -3.29
CA SER A 83 -2.81 -3.52 -3.53
C SER A 83 -2.18 -3.68 -4.91
N ALA A 84 -1.96 -4.91 -5.38
CA ALA A 84 -1.47 -5.16 -6.73
C ALA A 84 -2.47 -4.67 -7.78
N GLN A 85 -3.76 -4.88 -7.56
CA GLN A 85 -4.82 -4.36 -8.43
C GLN A 85 -4.78 -2.83 -8.50
N VAL A 86 -4.67 -2.17 -7.34
CA VAL A 86 -4.60 -0.72 -7.26
C VAL A 86 -3.37 -0.18 -7.98
N VAL A 87 -2.20 -0.81 -7.77
CA VAL A 87 -0.95 -0.39 -8.41
C VAL A 87 -1.04 -0.54 -9.93
N ALA A 88 -1.59 -1.65 -10.43
CA ALA A 88 -1.77 -1.83 -11.87
C ALA A 88 -2.65 -0.72 -12.45
N TRP A 89 -3.74 -0.39 -11.76
CA TRP A 89 -4.62 0.69 -12.19
C TRP A 89 -3.92 2.06 -12.14
N LEU A 90 -3.20 2.36 -11.05
CA LEU A 90 -2.47 3.62 -10.92
C LEU A 90 -1.46 3.80 -12.06
N ARG A 91 -0.73 2.74 -12.38
CA ARG A 91 0.24 2.79 -13.47
C ARG A 91 -0.40 3.03 -14.82
N GLN A 92 -1.58 2.46 -15.07
CA GLN A 92 -2.35 2.73 -16.27
C GLN A 92 -2.79 4.19 -16.36
N GLN A 93 -3.02 4.82 -15.20
CA GLN A 93 -3.40 6.24 -15.13
C GLN A 93 -2.20 7.20 -15.15
N GLY A 94 -0.98 6.68 -15.21
CA GLY A 94 0.22 7.48 -15.34
C GLY A 94 1.11 7.58 -14.10
N TRP A 95 0.73 6.94 -12.98
CA TRP A 95 1.55 6.90 -11.76
C TRP A 95 2.60 5.82 -11.88
N THR A 96 3.74 6.16 -12.50
CA THR A 96 4.80 5.20 -12.87
C THR A 96 5.67 4.75 -11.69
N GLN A 97 5.54 5.39 -10.54
CA GLN A 97 6.34 5.07 -9.34
C GLN A 97 5.54 4.30 -8.28
N ALA A 98 4.32 3.87 -8.60
CA ALA A 98 3.51 3.07 -7.68
C ALA A 98 4.00 1.63 -7.65
N VAL A 99 4.17 1.08 -6.44
CA VAL A 99 4.55 -0.33 -6.21
C VAL A 99 3.68 -0.93 -5.11
N SER A 100 3.46 -2.24 -5.19
CA SER A 100 2.68 -2.99 -4.20
C SER A 100 3.61 -3.64 -3.19
N MET A 101 3.29 -3.51 -1.90
CA MET A 101 4.03 -4.20 -0.84
C MET A 101 3.66 -5.68 -0.87
N ALA A 102 4.60 -6.53 -1.28
CA ALA A 102 4.39 -7.95 -1.48
C ALA A 102 3.97 -8.63 -0.17
N GLY A 103 2.91 -9.43 -0.23
CA GLY A 103 2.40 -10.16 0.93
C GLY A 103 1.59 -9.31 1.90
N GLY A 104 1.51 -8.00 1.71
CA GLY A 104 0.68 -7.09 2.47
C GLY A 104 1.03 -7.04 3.96
N ILE A 105 0.04 -6.64 4.77
CA ILE A 105 0.21 -6.54 6.22
C ILE A 105 0.50 -7.91 6.85
N ASP A 106 0.02 -8.99 6.24
CA ASP A 106 0.31 -10.33 6.71
C ASP A 106 1.82 -10.62 6.69
N ALA A 107 2.50 -10.31 5.58
CA ALA A 107 3.95 -10.48 5.50
C ALA A 107 4.68 -9.52 6.45
N TRP A 108 4.17 -8.29 6.59
CA TRP A 108 4.73 -7.32 7.53
C TRP A 108 4.72 -7.89 8.96
N ALA A 109 3.60 -8.45 9.38
CA ALA A 109 3.46 -9.04 10.72
C ALA A 109 4.42 -10.21 10.94
N ARG A 110 4.64 -11.04 9.90
CA ARG A 110 5.53 -12.20 10.00
C ARG A 110 7.01 -11.85 9.95
N GLU A 111 7.39 -10.81 9.19
CA GLU A 111 8.79 -10.56 8.85
C GLU A 111 9.35 -9.28 9.46
N VAL A 112 8.50 -8.33 9.82
CA VAL A 112 8.94 -7.01 10.30
C VAL A 112 8.51 -6.77 11.74
N ASP A 113 7.22 -6.87 12.05
CA ASP A 113 6.69 -6.50 13.36
C ASP A 113 5.46 -7.32 13.73
N ALA A 114 5.66 -8.34 14.55
CA ALA A 114 4.59 -9.23 15.00
C ALA A 114 3.53 -8.52 15.86
N ARG A 115 3.83 -7.34 16.40
CA ARG A 115 2.88 -6.57 17.21
C ARG A 115 1.69 -6.06 16.42
N VAL A 116 1.80 -6.03 15.09
CA VAL A 116 0.70 -5.62 14.20
C VAL A 116 -0.50 -6.56 14.34
N GLY A 117 -0.26 -7.84 14.62
CA GLY A 117 -1.32 -8.83 14.74
C GLY A 117 -1.67 -9.44 13.39
N SER A 118 -2.73 -10.27 13.41
CA SER A 118 -3.22 -10.96 12.23
C SER A 118 -4.74 -11.05 12.27
N TYR A 119 -5.34 -11.31 11.11
CA TYR A 119 -6.80 -11.47 11.03
C TYR A 119 -7.22 -12.32 9.84
#